data_d8584644b161300add287244916dad53
#
_entry.id   d8584644b161300add287244916dad53
#
_cell.length_a   1.000
_cell.length_b   1.000
_cell.length_c   1.000
_cell.angle_alpha   90.00
_cell.angle_beta   90.00
_cell.angle_gamma   90.00
#
_symmetry.space_group_name_H-M   'P 1'
#
loop_
_entity.id
_entity.type
_entity.pdbx_description
1 polymer ?
#
loop_
_entity_poly.entity_id
_entity_poly.type
_entity_poly.pdbx_seq_one_letter_code
_entity_poly.pdbx_strand_id
1 'polypeptide(L)'
;MIINTLPLFFRGSLLWVAALIGEEIFDALQRQMMDDPDLQPMIQRLMRIHVTEEARHIQFARDGLRKRAPEMGRLSGYFVANINGLGGWFFRYLFTNPIPYARAGLDARRASITARNSPHRREVQVTGFAPLAAFLTEVGLMGPIARRGWTRSGFL
;
A
#
# COMPACT_ATOMS: atom_id res chain seq x y z
N MET A 1 -3.14 -3.54 -23.93
CA MET A 1 -4.45 -2.86 -23.91
C MET A 1 -4.91 -2.41 -22.51
N ILE A 2 -4.56 -3.09 -21.43
CA ILE A 2 -4.96 -2.71 -20.05
C ILE A 2 -4.29 -1.40 -19.57
N ILE A 3 -3.03 -1.16 -19.93
CA ILE A 3 -2.27 0.03 -19.48
C ILE A 3 -2.87 1.35 -20.00
N ASN A 4 -3.47 1.36 -21.18
CA ASN A 4 -4.05 2.58 -21.76
C ASN A 4 -5.45 2.93 -21.18
N THR A 5 -6.10 2.01 -20.49
CA THR A 5 -7.40 2.24 -19.85
C THR A 5 -7.27 2.62 -18.36
N LEU A 6 -6.12 2.32 -17.74
CA LEU A 6 -5.84 2.65 -16.34
C LEU A 6 -6.09 4.14 -16.01
N PRO A 7 -5.60 5.12 -16.82
CA PRO A 7 -5.84 6.53 -16.55
C PRO A 7 -7.31 6.95 -16.59
N LEU A 8 -8.18 6.17 -17.27
CA LEU A 8 -9.61 6.45 -17.33
C LEU A 8 -10.33 6.10 -16.03
N PHE A 9 -9.87 5.04 -15.34
CA PHE A 9 -10.42 4.60 -14.06
C PHE A 9 -9.79 5.33 -12.87
N PHE A 10 -8.51 5.73 -12.97
CA PHE A 10 -7.75 6.42 -11.91
C PHE A 10 -7.65 7.92 -12.22
N ARG A 11 -8.77 8.63 -12.17
CA ARG A 11 -8.79 10.09 -12.29
C ARG A 11 -9.09 10.75 -10.94
N GLY A 12 -8.56 11.95 -10.74
CA GLY A 12 -8.88 12.75 -9.56
C GLY A 12 -8.45 12.10 -8.24
N SER A 13 -9.33 12.11 -7.27
CA SER A 13 -9.02 11.66 -5.90
C SER A 13 -8.70 10.17 -5.78
N LEU A 14 -9.23 9.33 -6.67
CA LEU A 14 -8.90 7.90 -6.68
C LEU A 14 -7.42 7.65 -7.05
N LEU A 15 -6.89 8.44 -7.98
CA LEU A 15 -5.46 8.37 -8.33
C LEU A 15 -4.58 8.73 -7.12
N TRP A 16 -4.94 9.78 -6.39
CA TRP A 16 -4.21 10.20 -5.20
C TRP A 16 -4.25 9.13 -4.09
N VAL A 17 -5.42 8.51 -3.87
CA VAL A 17 -5.55 7.40 -2.91
C VAL A 17 -4.73 6.20 -3.35
N ALA A 18 -4.75 5.84 -4.63
CA ALA A 18 -3.97 4.73 -5.17
C ALA A 18 -2.46 4.98 -5.06
N ALA A 19 -2.01 6.20 -5.36
CA ALA A 19 -0.62 6.61 -5.19
C ALA A 19 -0.19 6.49 -3.72
N LEU A 20 -0.95 7.06 -2.78
CA LEU A 20 -0.64 6.96 -1.35
C LEU A 20 -0.59 5.52 -0.85
N ILE A 21 -1.50 4.66 -1.30
CA ILE A 21 -1.48 3.24 -0.92
C ILE A 21 -0.16 2.58 -1.39
N GLY A 22 0.28 2.89 -2.59
CA GLY A 22 1.56 2.41 -3.12
C GLY A 22 2.74 2.93 -2.31
N GLU A 23 2.87 4.24 -2.22
CA GLU A 23 4.00 4.92 -1.60
C GLU A 23 4.14 4.57 -0.10
N GLU A 24 3.09 4.72 0.69
CA GLU A 24 3.18 4.56 2.15
C GLU A 24 3.40 3.11 2.60
N ILE A 25 2.83 2.13 1.89
CA ILE A 25 3.08 0.71 2.23
C ILE A 25 4.52 0.33 1.92
N PHE A 26 5.08 0.81 0.80
CA PHE A 26 6.47 0.55 0.46
C PHE A 26 7.44 1.38 1.31
N ASP A 27 7.14 2.65 1.60
CA ASP A 27 7.96 3.49 2.48
C ASP A 27 8.17 2.84 3.85
N ALA A 28 7.10 2.28 4.44
CA ALA A 28 7.19 1.58 5.71
C ALA A 28 8.15 0.37 5.69
N LEU A 29 8.16 -0.40 4.59
CA LEU A 29 9.09 -1.51 4.38
C LEU A 29 10.51 -1.02 4.15
N GLN A 30 10.69 0.01 3.36
CA GLN A 30 12.00 0.56 3.01
C GLN A 30 12.69 1.21 4.22
N ARG A 31 11.92 1.81 5.14
CA ARG A 31 12.44 2.32 6.42
C ARG A 31 13.04 1.22 7.29
N GLN A 32 12.45 0.03 7.29
CA GLN A 32 13.04 -1.12 7.99
C GLN A 32 14.32 -1.58 7.30
N MET A 33 14.33 -1.62 5.96
CA MET A 33 15.50 -2.04 5.18
C MET A 33 16.68 -1.08 5.27
N MET A 34 16.47 0.22 5.41
CA MET A 34 17.56 1.20 5.45
C MET A 34 18.42 1.10 6.72
N ASP A 35 17.88 0.52 7.78
CA ASP A 35 18.55 0.37 9.07
C ASP A 35 18.84 -1.10 9.42
N ASP A 36 18.57 -2.04 8.50
CA ASP A 36 18.83 -3.47 8.69
C ASP A 36 20.33 -3.78 8.50
N PRO A 37 21.05 -4.18 9.57
CA PRO A 37 22.49 -4.45 9.51
C PRO A 37 22.85 -5.68 8.65
N ASP A 38 21.90 -6.57 8.37
CA ASP A 38 22.12 -7.77 7.56
C ASP A 38 22.04 -7.49 6.06
N LEU A 39 21.61 -6.29 5.67
CA LEU A 39 21.57 -5.88 4.27
C LEU A 39 22.90 -5.25 3.80
N GLN A 40 23.19 -5.44 2.53
CA GLN A 40 24.34 -4.81 1.89
C GLN A 40 24.28 -3.28 2.06
N PRO A 41 25.41 -2.60 2.38
CA PRO A 41 25.44 -1.15 2.60
C PRO A 41 24.90 -0.34 1.42
N MET A 42 25.07 -0.84 0.19
CA MET A 42 24.55 -0.22 -1.01
C MET A 42 22.98 -0.23 -1.00
N ILE A 43 22.37 -1.33 -0.56
CA ILE A 43 20.90 -1.44 -0.46
C ILE A 43 20.38 -0.51 0.63
N GLN A 44 21.00 -0.48 1.81
CA GLN A 44 20.63 0.44 2.89
C GLN A 44 20.68 1.91 2.39
N ARG A 45 21.75 2.28 1.69
CA ARG A 45 21.91 3.63 1.12
C ARG A 45 20.84 3.94 0.08
N LEU A 46 20.53 2.99 -0.81
CA LEU A 46 19.48 3.14 -1.81
C LEU A 46 18.13 3.37 -1.15
N MET A 47 17.78 2.56 -0.14
CA MET A 47 16.52 2.71 0.61
C MET A 47 16.46 4.06 1.32
N ARG A 48 17.56 4.53 1.91
CA ARG A 48 17.62 5.85 2.56
C ARG A 48 17.36 7.00 1.61
N ILE A 49 17.93 6.95 0.41
CA ILE A 49 17.68 7.95 -0.65
C ILE A 49 16.22 7.91 -1.05
N HIS A 50 15.69 6.71 -1.30
CA HIS A 50 14.32 6.51 -1.76
C HIS A 50 13.30 7.01 -0.73
N VAL A 51 13.42 6.62 0.53
CA VAL A 51 12.58 7.10 1.64
C VAL A 51 12.59 8.64 1.75
N THR A 52 13.74 9.27 1.51
CA THR A 52 13.87 10.74 1.55
C THR A 52 13.08 11.40 0.42
N GLU A 53 13.11 10.83 -0.78
CA GLU A 53 12.35 11.34 -1.92
C GLU A 53 10.84 11.06 -1.77
N GLU A 54 10.47 9.84 -1.35
CA GLU A 54 9.07 9.45 -1.16
C GLU A 54 8.36 10.27 -0.08
N ALA A 55 9.05 10.74 0.95
CA ALA A 55 8.46 11.61 1.97
C ALA A 55 7.79 12.86 1.38
N ARG A 56 8.34 13.41 0.30
CA ARG A 56 7.75 14.58 -0.41
C ARG A 56 6.52 14.18 -1.21
N HIS A 57 6.56 13.03 -1.89
CA HIS A 57 5.44 12.52 -2.67
C HIS A 57 4.25 12.19 -1.77
N ILE A 58 4.49 11.52 -0.66
CA ILE A 58 3.48 11.19 0.36
C ILE A 58 2.84 12.47 0.91
N GLN A 59 3.67 13.45 1.32
CA GLN A 59 3.16 14.71 1.85
C GLN A 59 2.32 15.46 0.80
N PHE A 60 2.81 15.57 -0.43
CA PHE A 60 2.08 16.22 -1.53
C PHE A 60 0.74 15.54 -1.80
N ALA A 61 0.71 14.22 -1.81
CA ALA A 61 -0.52 13.45 -2.04
C ALA A 61 -1.50 13.60 -0.87
N ARG A 62 -1.03 13.59 0.38
CA ARG A 62 -1.87 13.83 1.56
C ARG A 62 -2.49 15.22 1.54
N ASP A 63 -1.70 16.25 1.25
CA ASP A 63 -2.20 17.63 1.17
C ASP A 63 -3.20 17.80 0.01
N GLY A 64 -2.94 17.15 -1.12
CA GLY A 64 -3.86 17.11 -2.23
C GLY A 64 -5.21 16.47 -1.88
N LEU A 65 -5.20 15.36 -1.11
CA LEU A 65 -6.42 14.69 -0.67
C LEU A 65 -7.16 15.50 0.42
N ARG A 66 -6.47 16.10 1.39
CA ARG A 66 -7.12 16.99 2.38
C ARG A 66 -7.91 18.11 1.73
N LYS A 67 -7.39 18.70 0.66
CA LYS A 67 -8.08 19.75 -0.09
C LYS A 67 -9.26 19.22 -0.90
N ARG A 68 -9.11 18.07 -1.54
CA ARG A 68 -10.10 17.56 -2.50
C ARG A 68 -11.18 16.68 -1.89
N ALA A 69 -10.92 15.97 -0.80
CA ALA A 69 -11.88 15.08 -0.19
C ALA A 69 -13.18 15.78 0.24
N PRO A 70 -13.14 16.98 0.86
CA PRO A 70 -14.36 17.72 1.21
C PRO A 70 -15.16 18.23 -0.01
N GLU A 71 -14.50 18.42 -1.16
CA GLU A 71 -15.12 18.94 -2.39
C GLU A 71 -15.75 17.83 -3.25
N MET A 72 -15.55 16.56 -2.88
CA MET A 72 -16.09 15.43 -3.63
C MET A 72 -17.61 15.37 -3.48
N GLY A 73 -18.30 15.19 -4.61
CA GLY A 73 -19.73 14.86 -4.59
C GLY A 73 -19.99 13.56 -3.83
N ARG A 74 -21.14 13.46 -3.14
CA ARG A 74 -21.51 12.33 -2.26
C ARG A 74 -21.28 10.95 -2.88
N LEU A 75 -21.65 10.78 -4.15
CA LEU A 75 -21.51 9.50 -4.87
C LEU A 75 -20.04 9.17 -5.16
N SER A 76 -19.27 10.14 -5.62
CA SER A 76 -17.83 10.00 -5.90
C SER A 76 -17.05 9.72 -4.60
N GLY A 77 -17.35 10.47 -3.54
CA GLY A 77 -16.73 10.25 -2.24
C GLY A 77 -17.03 8.85 -1.68
N TYR A 78 -18.28 8.39 -1.75
CA TYR A 78 -18.67 7.04 -1.35
C TYR A 78 -17.93 5.97 -2.17
N PHE A 79 -17.82 6.14 -3.48
CA PHE A 79 -17.09 5.21 -4.35
C PHE A 79 -15.61 5.14 -3.98
N VAL A 80 -14.92 6.29 -3.90
CA VAL A 80 -13.49 6.34 -3.55
C VAL A 80 -13.22 5.77 -2.15
N ALA A 81 -14.08 6.11 -1.17
CA ALA A 81 -13.96 5.63 0.20
C ALA A 81 -14.07 4.11 0.32
N ASN A 82 -14.72 3.44 -0.63
CA ASN A 82 -14.97 2.00 -0.55
C ASN A 82 -14.12 1.16 -1.50
N ILE A 83 -13.80 1.66 -2.69
CA ILE A 83 -13.04 0.91 -3.70
C ILE A 83 -11.57 0.68 -3.29
N ASN A 84 -11.00 1.58 -2.48
CA ASN A 84 -9.60 1.49 -2.06
C ASN A 84 -9.27 0.19 -1.29
N GLY A 85 -10.27 -0.46 -0.68
CA GLY A 85 -10.11 -1.75 -0.03
C GLY A 85 -9.63 -2.87 -0.95
N LEU A 86 -9.75 -2.72 -2.27
CA LEU A 86 -9.14 -3.63 -3.25
C LEU A 86 -7.61 -3.58 -3.20
N GLY A 87 -7.02 -2.45 -2.77
CA GLY A 87 -5.59 -2.33 -2.54
C GLY A 87 -5.06 -3.39 -1.57
N GLY A 88 -5.80 -3.70 -0.51
CA GLY A 88 -5.41 -4.74 0.43
C GLY A 88 -5.24 -6.13 -0.22
N TRP A 89 -6.15 -6.50 -1.12
CA TRP A 89 -6.05 -7.75 -1.87
C TRP A 89 -4.89 -7.74 -2.86
N PHE A 90 -4.67 -6.61 -3.53
CA PHE A 90 -3.56 -6.43 -4.45
C PHE A 90 -2.21 -6.59 -3.73
N PHE A 91 -2.00 -5.90 -2.60
CA PHE A 91 -0.76 -6.00 -1.83
C PHE A 91 -0.58 -7.38 -1.18
N ARG A 92 -1.66 -7.97 -0.67
CA ARG A 92 -1.60 -9.35 -0.19
C ARG A 92 -1.12 -10.30 -1.28
N TYR A 93 -1.66 -10.19 -2.51
CA TYR A 93 -1.21 -10.98 -3.65
C TYR A 93 0.25 -10.68 -3.98
N LEU A 94 0.64 -9.42 -4.06
CA LEU A 94 2.00 -9.01 -4.38
C LEU A 94 3.02 -9.63 -3.42
N PHE A 95 2.79 -9.54 -2.10
CA PHE A 95 3.70 -10.03 -1.08
C PHE A 95 3.69 -11.56 -0.88
N THR A 96 2.69 -12.25 -1.40
CA THR A 96 2.58 -13.72 -1.27
C THR A 96 2.53 -14.44 -2.60
N ASN A 97 2.90 -13.77 -3.71
CA ASN A 97 2.95 -14.35 -5.04
C ASN A 97 3.97 -15.51 -5.08
N PRO A 98 3.59 -16.69 -5.60
CA PRO A 98 4.49 -17.84 -5.67
C PRO A 98 5.63 -17.69 -6.68
N ILE A 99 5.49 -16.83 -7.70
CA ILE A 99 6.48 -16.70 -8.79
C ILE A 99 7.88 -16.29 -8.31
N PRO A 100 8.05 -15.26 -7.44
CA PRO A 100 9.38 -14.91 -6.92
C PRO A 100 10.05 -16.06 -6.17
N TYR A 101 9.28 -16.81 -5.39
CA TYR A 101 9.82 -17.99 -4.66
C TYR A 101 10.29 -19.08 -5.62
N ALA A 102 9.53 -19.36 -6.68
CA ALA A 102 9.94 -20.31 -7.71
C ALA A 102 11.24 -19.89 -8.40
N ARG A 103 11.38 -18.60 -8.72
CA ARG A 103 12.61 -18.05 -9.33
C ARG A 103 13.82 -18.10 -8.39
N ALA A 104 13.58 -18.08 -7.08
CA ALA A 104 14.62 -18.26 -6.06
C ALA A 104 14.96 -19.75 -5.79
N GLY A 105 14.38 -20.70 -6.56
CA GLY A 105 14.66 -22.14 -6.40
C GLY A 105 13.92 -22.78 -5.21
N LEU A 106 12.94 -22.11 -4.61
CA LEU A 106 12.13 -22.63 -3.52
C LEU A 106 10.89 -23.36 -4.02
N ASP A 107 10.32 -24.25 -3.17
CA ASP A 107 8.95 -24.74 -3.40
C ASP A 107 7.96 -23.56 -3.33
N ALA A 108 7.53 -23.11 -4.50
CA ALA A 108 6.70 -21.92 -4.65
C ALA A 108 5.40 -21.96 -3.85
N ARG A 109 4.75 -23.14 -3.83
CA ARG A 109 3.48 -23.33 -3.10
C ARG A 109 3.70 -23.28 -1.60
N ARG A 110 4.66 -24.02 -1.10
CA ARG A 110 4.99 -24.08 0.33
C ARG A 110 5.46 -22.72 0.83
N ALA A 111 6.37 -22.07 0.12
CA ALA A 111 6.88 -20.75 0.48
C ALA A 111 5.78 -19.69 0.52
N SER A 112 4.89 -19.66 -0.50
CA SER A 112 3.75 -18.74 -0.54
C SER A 112 2.77 -18.98 0.63
N ILE A 113 2.48 -20.23 0.98
CA ILE A 113 1.62 -20.57 2.13
C ILE A 113 2.30 -20.14 3.44
N THR A 114 3.59 -20.41 3.61
CA THR A 114 4.35 -20.01 4.80
C THR A 114 4.37 -18.49 4.95
N ALA A 115 4.68 -17.76 3.87
CA ALA A 115 4.64 -16.30 3.87
C ALA A 115 3.25 -15.77 4.22
N ARG A 116 2.20 -16.36 3.65
CA ARG A 116 0.81 -15.96 3.90
C ARG A 116 0.39 -16.11 5.37
N ASN A 117 0.91 -17.12 6.05
CA ASN A 117 0.60 -17.46 7.43
C ASN A 117 1.61 -16.91 8.45
N SER A 118 2.62 -16.19 8.00
CA SER A 118 3.66 -15.61 8.88
C SER A 118 3.08 -14.55 9.81
N PRO A 119 3.19 -14.69 11.15
CA PRO A 119 2.81 -13.65 12.10
C PRO A 119 3.62 -12.36 11.90
N HIS A 120 4.93 -12.48 11.69
CA HIS A 120 5.82 -11.35 11.43
C HIS A 120 5.37 -10.54 10.20
N ARG A 121 5.03 -11.21 9.09
CA ARG A 121 4.49 -10.50 7.91
C ARG A 121 3.22 -9.72 8.26
N ARG A 122 2.33 -10.32 9.05
CA ARG A 122 1.08 -9.65 9.46
C ARG A 122 1.37 -8.42 10.32
N GLU A 123 2.27 -8.54 11.26
CA GLU A 123 2.69 -7.43 12.12
C GLU A 123 3.25 -6.27 11.28
N VAL A 124 4.19 -6.55 10.38
CA VAL A 124 4.78 -5.56 9.47
C VAL A 124 3.71 -4.88 8.61
N GLN A 125 2.76 -5.65 8.07
CA GLN A 125 1.69 -5.10 7.24
C GLN A 125 0.74 -4.20 8.04
N VAL A 126 0.33 -4.62 9.24
CA VAL A 126 -0.55 -3.83 10.11
C VAL A 126 0.14 -2.55 10.53
N THR A 127 1.39 -2.65 11.01
CA THR A 127 2.17 -1.49 11.46
C THR A 127 2.44 -0.51 10.30
N GLY A 128 2.82 -1.04 9.13
CA GLY A 128 3.11 -0.22 7.94
C GLY A 128 1.88 0.47 7.36
N PHE A 129 0.69 -0.15 7.49
CA PHE A 129 -0.55 0.43 6.97
C PHE A 129 -1.25 1.37 7.96
N ALA A 130 -0.95 1.29 9.26
CA ALA A 130 -1.64 2.05 10.29
C ALA A 130 -1.65 3.58 10.05
N PRO A 131 -0.54 4.24 9.65
CA PRO A 131 -0.55 5.68 9.36
C PRO A 131 -1.46 6.07 8.21
N LEU A 132 -1.48 5.25 7.14
CA LEU A 132 -2.36 5.46 6.00
C LEU A 132 -3.83 5.23 6.36
N ALA A 133 -4.13 4.19 7.14
CA ALA A 133 -5.49 3.91 7.61
C ALA A 133 -6.04 5.05 8.47
N ALA A 134 -5.21 5.62 9.36
CA ALA A 134 -5.56 6.79 10.17
C ALA A 134 -5.86 8.00 9.27
N PHE A 135 -4.98 8.28 8.30
CA PHE A 135 -5.15 9.39 7.36
C PHE A 135 -6.41 9.23 6.48
N LEU A 136 -6.65 8.05 5.89
CA LEU A 136 -7.85 7.81 5.10
C LEU A 136 -9.13 7.93 5.95
N THR A 137 -9.07 7.60 7.23
CA THR A 137 -10.17 7.79 8.17
C THR A 137 -10.39 9.29 8.46
N GLU A 138 -9.32 10.05 8.71
CA GLU A 138 -9.33 11.51 8.93
C GLU A 138 -10.03 12.24 7.78
N VAL A 139 -9.68 11.91 6.54
CA VAL A 139 -10.24 12.58 5.35
C VAL A 139 -11.56 11.96 4.86
N GLY A 140 -12.16 11.01 5.59
CA GLY A 140 -13.44 10.39 5.24
C GLY A 140 -13.38 9.38 4.08
N LEU A 141 -12.20 8.88 3.75
CA LEU A 141 -11.96 7.96 2.63
C LEU A 141 -11.74 6.50 3.08
N MET A 142 -12.02 6.15 4.33
CA MET A 142 -12.04 4.78 4.84
C MET A 142 -13.48 4.30 5.06
N GLY A 143 -14.14 3.93 3.96
CA GLY A 143 -15.52 3.43 4.01
C GLY A 143 -15.63 2.01 4.58
N PRO A 144 -16.85 1.56 4.94
CA PRO A 144 -17.07 0.27 5.59
C PRO A 144 -16.65 -0.93 4.72
N ILE A 145 -16.81 -0.84 3.40
CA ILE A 145 -16.40 -1.90 2.46
C ILE A 145 -14.88 -1.94 2.37
N ALA A 146 -14.22 -0.76 2.27
CA ALA A 146 -12.77 -0.68 2.27
C ALA A 146 -12.18 -1.24 3.56
N ARG A 147 -12.70 -0.85 4.72
CA ARG A 147 -12.24 -1.37 6.01
C ARG A 147 -12.33 -2.90 6.07
N ARG A 148 -13.45 -3.49 5.62
CA ARG A 148 -13.59 -4.95 5.53
C ARG A 148 -12.58 -5.57 4.57
N GLY A 149 -12.30 -4.94 3.44
CA GLY A 149 -11.29 -5.38 2.47
C GLY A 149 -9.89 -5.42 3.09
N TRP A 150 -9.48 -4.34 3.73
CA TRP A 150 -8.19 -4.23 4.43
C TRP A 150 -8.06 -5.22 5.59
N THR A 151 -9.11 -5.40 6.42
CA THR A 151 -9.12 -6.39 7.50
C THR A 151 -8.97 -7.82 6.96
N ARG A 152 -9.74 -8.20 5.93
CA ARG A 152 -9.68 -9.54 5.34
C ARG A 152 -8.37 -9.84 4.62
N SER A 153 -7.69 -8.82 4.15
CA SER A 153 -6.38 -8.96 3.51
C SER A 153 -5.22 -8.96 4.50
N GLY A 154 -5.46 -8.62 5.78
CA GLY A 154 -4.49 -8.69 6.87
C GLY A 154 -3.70 -7.40 7.11
N PHE A 155 -4.24 -6.25 6.72
CA PHE A 155 -3.64 -4.92 6.94
C PHE A 155 -4.29 -4.15 8.10
N LEU A 156 -5.45 -4.60 8.55
CA LEU A 156 -6.16 -4.11 9.74
C LEU A 156 -6.55 -5.27 10.65
#